data_25d58080002cc65fbacc385d763b2867
#
_entry.id   25d58080002cc65fbacc385d763b2867
#
_cell.length_a   1.000
_cell.length_b   1.000
_cell.length_c   1.000
_cell.angle_alpha   90.00
_cell.angle_beta   90.00
_cell.angle_gamma   90.00
#
_symmetry.space_group_name_H-M   'P 1'
#
loop_
_entity.id
_entity.type
_entity.pdbx_description
1 polymer ?
#
loop_
_entity_poly.entity_id
_entity_poly.type
_entity_poly.pdbx_seq_one_letter_code
_entity_poly.pdbx_strand_id
1 'polypeptide(L)'
;MAGVTSINLVESALLVSIQDDVTDTEIVELQDTLSNRIAKENVKGVILDISSLEIVDTFVGRVIAQLAGISRLLAAETYVVGMRPAVAVTLVELGMYLPETRTALSLTHALSQLRRG
;
A
#
# COMPACT_ATOMS: atom_id res chain seq x y z
N MET A 1 -0.86 -8.38 17.79
CA MET A 1 0.51 -8.80 17.50
C MET A 1 1.26 -7.67 16.86
N ALA A 2 2.39 -7.36 17.43
CA ALA A 2 3.23 -6.28 16.89
C ALA A 2 3.65 -6.63 15.47
N GLY A 3 3.76 -5.62 14.62
CA GLY A 3 4.23 -5.78 13.26
C GLY A 3 3.24 -6.38 12.29
N VAL A 4 2.06 -6.70 12.76
CA VAL A 4 1.08 -7.33 11.88
C VAL A 4 0.54 -6.30 10.90
N THR A 5 0.77 -6.57 9.64
CA THR A 5 0.16 -5.82 8.57
C THR A 5 -1.21 -6.45 8.29
N SER A 6 -2.24 -5.64 8.20
CA SER A 6 -3.58 -6.15 7.99
C SER A 6 -4.08 -5.82 6.60
N ILE A 7 -4.91 -6.71 6.05
CA ILE A 7 -5.60 -6.50 4.79
C ILE A 7 -7.09 -6.62 5.06
N ASN A 8 -7.83 -5.55 4.79
CA ASN A 8 -9.26 -5.52 5.03
C ASN A 8 -9.99 -5.08 3.77
N LEU A 9 -11.12 -5.70 3.50
CA LEU A 9 -11.96 -5.28 2.40
C LEU A 9 -12.81 -4.09 2.84
N VAL A 10 -12.70 -2.99 2.14
CA VAL A 10 -13.47 -1.76 2.41
C VAL A 10 -14.08 -1.34 1.10
N GLU A 11 -15.39 -1.42 0.99
CA GLU A 11 -16.12 -1.18 -0.27
C GLU A 11 -15.55 -2.07 -1.37
N SER A 12 -15.07 -1.50 -2.46
CA SER A 12 -14.48 -2.26 -3.58
C SER A 12 -12.96 -2.29 -3.56
N ALA A 13 -12.36 -1.99 -2.41
CA ALA A 13 -10.90 -1.90 -2.30
C ALA A 13 -10.39 -2.76 -1.16
N LEU A 14 -9.13 -3.19 -1.28
CA LEU A 14 -8.41 -3.81 -0.19
C LEU A 14 -7.55 -2.75 0.49
N LEU A 15 -7.77 -2.56 1.77
CA LEU A 15 -6.98 -1.64 2.58
C LEU A 15 -5.85 -2.41 3.24
N VAL A 16 -4.62 -2.04 2.94
CA VAL A 16 -3.42 -2.67 3.49
C VAL A 16 -2.76 -1.67 4.43
N SER A 17 -2.75 -1.98 5.71
CA SER A 17 -2.09 -1.13 6.71
C SER A 17 -0.68 -1.64 6.94
N ILE A 18 0.31 -0.79 6.70
CA ILE A 18 1.72 -1.16 6.81
C ILE A 18 2.30 -0.57 8.08
N GLN A 19 2.93 -1.44 8.87
CA GLN A 19 3.60 -1.05 10.11
C GLN A 19 5.10 -0.98 9.88
N ASP A 20 5.80 -0.17 10.68
CA ASP A 20 7.24 0.03 10.51
C ASP A 20 8.11 -1.11 11.03
N ASP A 21 7.53 -2.04 11.77
CA ASP A 21 8.24 -3.20 12.31
C ASP A 21 7.96 -4.50 11.54
N VAL A 22 7.50 -4.38 10.29
CA VAL A 22 7.21 -5.54 9.45
C VAL A 22 8.50 -6.28 9.11
N THR A 23 8.46 -7.62 9.16
CA THR A 23 9.62 -8.48 8.91
C THR A 23 9.60 -9.04 7.49
N ASP A 24 10.74 -9.61 7.06
CA ASP A 24 10.84 -10.26 5.74
C ASP A 24 9.80 -11.36 5.57
N THR A 25 9.61 -12.18 6.61
CA THR A 25 8.64 -13.28 6.56
C THR A 25 7.22 -12.74 6.40
N GLU A 26 6.90 -11.69 7.16
CA GLU A 26 5.58 -11.06 7.07
C GLU A 26 5.33 -10.46 5.69
N ILE A 27 6.37 -9.92 5.06
CA ILE A 27 6.24 -9.35 3.72
C ILE A 27 5.93 -10.41 2.69
N VAL A 28 6.61 -11.56 2.76
CA VAL A 28 6.35 -12.66 1.84
C VAL A 28 4.90 -13.13 1.98
N GLU A 29 4.47 -13.31 3.22
CA GLU A 29 3.08 -13.71 3.48
C GLU A 29 2.08 -12.67 3.01
N LEU A 30 2.40 -11.39 3.23
CA LEU A 30 1.54 -10.29 2.81
C LEU A 30 1.40 -10.23 1.30
N GLN A 31 2.52 -10.37 0.57
CA GLN A 31 2.49 -10.37 -0.89
C GLN A 31 1.62 -11.49 -1.43
N ASP A 32 1.76 -12.67 -0.84
CA ASP A 32 0.99 -13.84 -1.25
C ASP A 32 -0.50 -13.64 -0.97
N THR A 33 -0.82 -13.20 0.23
CA THR A 33 -2.21 -12.97 0.63
C THR A 33 -2.84 -11.87 -0.23
N LEU A 34 -2.12 -10.78 -0.45
CA LEU A 34 -2.64 -9.65 -1.23
C LEU A 34 -2.94 -10.08 -2.66
N SER A 35 -1.98 -10.75 -3.32
CA SER A 35 -2.15 -11.15 -4.71
C SER A 35 -3.33 -12.11 -4.87
N ASN A 36 -3.47 -13.06 -3.96
CA ASN A 36 -4.57 -14.01 -3.99
C ASN A 36 -5.92 -13.33 -3.78
N ARG A 37 -5.97 -12.38 -2.85
CA ARG A 37 -7.21 -11.68 -2.57
C ARG A 37 -7.63 -10.76 -3.72
N ILE A 38 -6.68 -10.08 -4.35
CA ILE A 38 -7.00 -9.25 -5.52
C ILE A 38 -7.65 -10.10 -6.61
N ALA A 39 -7.03 -11.26 -6.90
CA ALA A 39 -7.53 -12.14 -7.95
C ALA A 39 -8.89 -12.75 -7.60
N LYS A 40 -9.07 -13.11 -6.33
CA LYS A 40 -10.27 -13.85 -5.92
C LYS A 40 -11.46 -12.95 -5.68
N GLU A 41 -11.24 -11.78 -5.10
CA GLU A 41 -12.33 -10.89 -4.70
C GLU A 41 -12.68 -9.86 -5.76
N ASN A 42 -11.91 -9.81 -6.84
CA ASN A 42 -12.19 -8.91 -7.97
C ASN A 42 -12.38 -7.46 -7.52
N VAL A 43 -11.44 -6.97 -6.72
CA VAL A 43 -11.51 -5.61 -6.21
C VAL A 43 -11.10 -4.59 -7.27
N LYS A 44 -11.60 -3.37 -7.15
CA LYS A 44 -11.23 -2.27 -8.05
C LYS A 44 -9.88 -1.67 -7.72
N GLY A 45 -9.52 -1.67 -6.44
CA GLY A 45 -8.32 -1.00 -6.03
C GLY A 45 -7.68 -1.56 -4.77
N VAL A 46 -6.46 -1.11 -4.54
CA VAL A 46 -5.70 -1.41 -3.33
C VAL A 46 -5.25 -0.09 -2.74
N ILE A 47 -5.46 0.08 -1.45
CA ILE A 47 -5.07 1.28 -0.74
C ILE A 47 -4.01 0.91 0.29
N LEU A 48 -2.82 1.44 0.11
CA LEU A 48 -1.71 1.22 1.04
C LEU A 48 -1.70 2.36 2.05
N ASP A 49 -2.06 2.04 3.28
CA ASP A 49 -2.09 3.04 4.35
C ASP A 49 -0.74 3.02 5.07
N ILE A 50 0.00 4.10 4.92
CA ILE A 50 1.32 4.25 5.53
C ILE A 50 1.34 5.31 6.62
N SER A 51 0.17 5.66 7.15
CA SER A 51 0.07 6.70 8.17
C SER A 51 0.81 6.35 9.47
N SER A 52 1.05 5.07 9.73
CA SER A 52 1.80 4.62 10.90
C SER A 52 3.31 4.75 10.72
N LEU A 53 3.79 4.98 9.51
CA LEU A 53 5.22 5.05 9.23
C LEU A 53 5.72 6.47 9.49
N GLU A 54 6.64 6.61 10.44
CA GLU A 54 7.28 7.89 10.74
C GLU A 54 8.61 8.02 10.00
N ILE A 55 9.33 6.89 9.87
CA ILE A 55 10.61 6.83 9.21
C ILE A 55 10.57 5.67 8.23
N VAL A 56 11.05 5.91 7.01
CA VAL A 56 11.12 4.88 5.99
C VAL A 56 12.59 4.65 5.65
N ASP A 57 13.04 3.41 5.85
CA ASP A 57 14.36 3.00 5.40
C ASP A 57 14.24 2.31 4.03
N THR A 58 15.36 1.85 3.51
CA THR A 58 15.38 1.20 2.20
C THR A 58 14.48 -0.03 2.16
N PHE A 59 14.46 -0.79 3.26
CA PHE A 59 13.63 -2.00 3.33
C PHE A 59 12.13 -1.66 3.22
N VAL A 60 11.66 -0.75 4.05
CA VAL A 60 10.23 -0.38 4.07
C VAL A 60 9.83 0.29 2.75
N GLY A 61 10.69 1.14 2.20
CA GLY A 61 10.43 1.77 0.91
C GLY A 61 10.27 0.74 -0.19
N ARG A 62 11.11 -0.29 -0.18
CA ARG A 62 11.03 -1.38 -1.15
C ARG A 62 9.75 -2.18 -0.99
N VAL A 63 9.30 -2.40 0.26
CA VAL A 63 8.04 -3.07 0.54
C VAL A 63 6.88 -2.32 -0.10
N ILE A 64 6.82 -1.01 0.11
CA ILE A 64 5.76 -0.18 -0.47
C ILE A 64 5.76 -0.31 -1.99
N ALA A 65 6.93 -0.21 -2.61
CA ALA A 65 7.06 -0.30 -4.05
C ALA A 65 6.63 -1.69 -4.57
N GLN A 66 6.99 -2.75 -3.87
CA GLN A 66 6.62 -4.11 -4.28
C GLN A 66 5.12 -4.34 -4.19
N LEU A 67 4.50 -3.89 -3.11
CA LEU A 67 3.06 -4.06 -2.96
C LEU A 67 2.29 -3.26 -4.01
N ALA A 68 2.74 -2.05 -4.30
CA ALA A 68 2.15 -1.22 -5.35
C ALA A 68 2.30 -1.90 -6.71
N GLY A 69 3.49 -2.45 -6.99
CA GLY A 69 3.74 -3.14 -8.25
C GLY A 69 2.86 -4.37 -8.44
N ILE A 70 2.72 -5.18 -7.40
CA ILE A 70 1.86 -6.37 -7.45
C ILE A 70 0.42 -5.97 -7.75
N SER A 71 -0.08 -4.97 -7.04
CA SER A 71 -1.45 -4.50 -7.22
C SER A 71 -1.69 -4.03 -8.65
N ARG A 72 -0.75 -3.28 -9.20
CA ARG A 72 -0.85 -2.76 -10.54
C ARG A 72 -0.81 -3.86 -11.61
N LEU A 73 0.06 -4.84 -11.44
CA LEU A 73 0.15 -5.95 -12.38
C LEU A 73 -1.12 -6.79 -12.38
N LEU A 74 -1.86 -6.77 -11.28
CA LEU A 74 -3.14 -7.47 -11.18
C LEU A 74 -4.33 -6.55 -11.51
N ALA A 75 -4.05 -5.42 -12.16
CA ALA A 75 -5.05 -4.50 -12.68
C ALA A 75 -5.89 -3.80 -11.60
N ALA A 76 -5.35 -3.67 -10.40
CA ALA A 76 -6.00 -2.91 -9.33
C ALA A 76 -5.43 -1.49 -9.30
N GLU A 77 -6.30 -0.49 -9.26
CA GLU A 77 -5.83 0.88 -9.06
C GLU A 77 -5.21 0.99 -7.68
N THR A 78 -4.03 1.58 -7.60
CA THR A 78 -3.25 1.61 -6.36
C THR A 78 -3.14 3.02 -5.83
N TYR A 79 -3.50 3.17 -4.55
CA TYR A 79 -3.39 4.44 -3.83
C TYR A 79 -2.50 4.27 -2.62
N VAL A 80 -1.73 5.31 -2.31
CA VAL A 80 -0.97 5.38 -1.06
C VAL A 80 -1.56 6.53 -0.26
N VAL A 81 -2.00 6.26 0.96
CA VAL A 81 -2.63 7.28 1.81
C VAL A 81 -1.85 7.47 3.09
N GLY A 82 -1.99 8.64 3.68
CA GLY A 82 -1.36 8.96 4.95
C GLY A 82 0.13 9.22 4.85
N MET A 83 0.62 9.62 3.68
CA MET A 83 2.04 9.89 3.51
C MET A 83 2.45 11.17 4.24
N ARG A 84 3.43 11.05 5.14
CA ARG A 84 3.99 12.20 5.85
C ARG A 84 5.07 12.84 4.99
N PRO A 85 5.25 14.17 5.09
CA PRO A 85 6.28 14.84 4.29
C PRO A 85 7.67 14.23 4.41
N ALA A 86 8.09 13.86 5.61
CA ALA A 86 9.40 13.24 5.81
C ALA A 86 9.52 11.91 5.08
N VAL A 87 8.44 11.14 5.02
CA VAL A 87 8.41 9.88 4.30
C VAL A 87 8.51 10.12 2.80
N ALA A 88 7.78 11.10 2.30
CA ALA A 88 7.82 11.46 0.88
C ALA A 88 9.23 11.85 0.44
N VAL A 89 9.91 12.68 1.23
CA VAL A 89 11.28 13.10 0.93
C VAL A 89 12.20 11.90 0.89
N THR A 90 12.09 11.00 1.87
CA THR A 90 12.94 9.82 1.94
C THR A 90 12.72 8.90 0.75
N LEU A 91 11.47 8.68 0.33
CA LEU A 91 11.17 7.84 -0.82
C LEU A 91 11.82 8.40 -2.09
N VAL A 92 11.75 9.71 -2.28
CA VAL A 92 12.38 10.36 -3.43
C VAL A 92 13.90 10.17 -3.37
N GLU A 93 14.51 10.36 -2.21
CA GLU A 93 15.95 10.19 -2.03
C GLU A 93 16.40 8.76 -2.29
N LEU A 94 15.55 7.77 -2.00
CA LEU A 94 15.83 6.37 -2.27
C LEU A 94 15.56 5.97 -3.72
N GLY A 95 15.07 6.89 -4.54
CA GLY A 95 14.76 6.62 -5.94
C GLY A 95 13.45 5.85 -6.13
N MET A 96 12.59 5.85 -5.16
CA MET A 96 11.34 5.09 -5.19
C MET A 96 10.17 6.03 -5.50
N TYR A 97 9.92 6.24 -6.78
CA TYR A 97 8.93 7.23 -7.23
C TYR A 97 7.51 6.67 -7.33
N LEU A 98 7.31 5.38 -7.14
CA LEU A 98 6.01 4.71 -7.18
C LEU A 98 5.20 5.10 -8.43
N PRO A 99 5.73 4.81 -9.65
CA PRO A 99 5.07 5.23 -10.87
C PRO A 99 3.68 4.62 -11.00
N GLU A 100 2.76 5.40 -11.57
CA GLU A 100 1.37 5.00 -11.79
C GLU A 100 0.61 4.69 -10.50
N THR A 101 1.17 5.06 -9.36
CA THR A 101 0.50 4.97 -8.06
C THR A 101 -0.02 6.35 -7.72
N ARG A 102 -1.27 6.40 -7.30
CA ARG A 102 -1.88 7.66 -6.90
C ARG A 102 -1.72 7.86 -5.40
N THR A 103 -1.74 9.10 -4.97
CA THR A 103 -1.70 9.43 -3.56
C THR A 103 -3.01 10.11 -3.17
N ALA A 104 -3.38 9.95 -1.92
CA ALA A 104 -4.55 10.62 -1.37
C ALA A 104 -4.26 10.94 0.09
N LEU A 105 -4.91 11.97 0.61
CA LEU A 105 -4.68 12.40 1.98
C LEU A 105 -5.23 11.40 2.99
N SER A 106 -6.32 10.72 2.64
CA SER A 106 -7.01 9.83 3.57
C SER A 106 -7.66 8.68 2.84
N LEU A 107 -8.07 7.68 3.61
CA LEU A 107 -8.84 6.56 3.10
C LEU A 107 -10.12 7.03 2.41
N THR A 108 -10.84 7.96 3.04
CA THR A 108 -12.07 8.49 2.49
C THR A 108 -11.85 9.10 1.12
N HIS A 109 -10.78 9.86 0.96
CA HIS A 109 -10.45 10.49 -0.32
C HIS A 109 -10.14 9.42 -1.38
N ALA A 110 -9.35 8.42 -1.03
CA ALA A 110 -9.01 7.34 -1.96
C ALA A 110 -10.25 6.58 -2.41
N LEU A 111 -11.15 6.25 -1.48
CA LEU A 111 -12.39 5.55 -1.81
C LEU A 111 -13.27 6.38 -2.72
N SER A 112 -13.32 7.69 -2.49
CA SER A 112 -14.06 8.60 -3.35
C SER A 112 -13.54 8.57 -4.78
N GLN A 113 -12.22 8.56 -4.94
CA GLN A 113 -11.59 8.50 -6.26
C GLN A 113 -11.88 7.18 -6.95
N LEU A 114 -11.85 6.08 -6.21
CA LEU A 114 -12.15 4.75 -6.76
C LEU A 114 -13.60 4.66 -7.25
N ARG A 115 -14.53 5.26 -6.52
CA ARG A 115 -15.94 5.25 -6.92
C ARG A 115 -16.19 6.01 -8.22
N ARG A 116 -15.37 7.01 -8.51
CA ARG A 116 -15.49 7.80 -9.75
C ARG A 116 -14.93 7.08 -10.95
N GLY A 117 -13.90 6.27 -10.69
CA GLY A 117 -13.28 5.51 -11.74
C GLY A 117 -14.07 4.29 -12.09
#